data_3c80ee90c2a88b5124fb0218de991a4e
#
_entry.id   3c80ee90c2a88b5124fb0218de991a4e
#
_cell.length_a   1.000
_cell.length_b   1.000
_cell.length_c   1.000
_cell.angle_alpha   90.00
_cell.angle_beta   90.00
_cell.angle_gamma   90.00
#
_symmetry.space_group_name_H-M   'P 1'
#
loop_
_entity.id
_entity.type
_entity.pdbx_description
1 polymer ?
#
loop_
_entity_poly.entity_id
_entity_poly.type
_entity_poly.pdbx_seq_one_letter_code
_entity_poly.pdbx_strand_id
1 'polypeptide(L)'
;MSSRNFDWCGQLRRATVVCALAPTLLACRETPPLPAESKVVYSDAFTIDTTWASMQGPYRQLKIQLTDSTTHELVWVTGYEAAIVDADTREEKSTEFMCHSNVDLDMARHRDLFGWNKYPSRRLFTLSEGQTEVKLPDGFGVPLRSDEPLSVTAQVLNHNYHGEPIRVRQRVTVHFIRDRELKKPLVPLYQRGVNTLVRLDGPGGGYNTEVDEHAEHMHPSDDMSADDQPYKDKQGRTFAGHWVVKPGREVRRTPVNGWLQMSQDLKIHYVAVHMHPFAESLRLIDKTTGDTVLASKAENRPERIGLARVEQIASPEGITLHKDHEYELESWYNNTSGSNRTAMAVMYLYLEDTEFKRP
;
A
#
# COMPACT_ATOMS: atom_id res chain seq x y z
N MET A 1 102.75 7.18 -2.57
CA MET A 1 102.84 6.65 -3.91
C MET A 1 101.38 6.54 -4.43
N SER A 2 100.96 7.54 -5.18
CA SER A 2 100.92 7.63 -6.64
C SER A 2 99.97 6.52 -7.20
N SER A 3 98.91 6.77 -7.89
CA SER A 3 98.60 7.60 -9.02
C SER A 3 97.09 7.45 -9.32
N ARG A 4 96.32 8.45 -9.55
CA ARG A 4 95.85 9.00 -10.86
C ARG A 4 95.26 7.92 -11.80
N ASN A 5 94.04 8.00 -12.19
CA ASN A 5 93.48 8.71 -13.32
C ASN A 5 92.03 8.34 -13.61
N PHE A 6 91.31 9.27 -13.87
CA PHE A 6 90.60 9.88 -15.06
C PHE A 6 89.16 9.47 -15.28
N ASP A 7 88.36 10.52 -15.32
CA ASP A 7 87.01 10.71 -15.80
C ASP A 7 86.71 10.03 -17.14
N TRP A 8 85.47 9.67 -17.31
CA TRP A 8 84.68 10.11 -18.45
C TRP A 8 83.17 10.13 -18.19
N CYS A 9 82.63 11.32 -18.36
CA CYS A 9 81.26 11.75 -18.31
C CYS A 9 80.42 11.04 -19.40
N GLY A 10 79.24 10.59 -19.03
CA GLY A 10 78.21 10.11 -19.92
C GLY A 10 76.84 10.41 -19.37
N GLN A 11 76.35 11.63 -19.51
CA GLN A 11 74.99 12.03 -19.18
C GLN A 11 73.98 11.39 -20.12
N LEU A 12 73.27 10.37 -19.64
CA LEU A 12 72.02 9.89 -20.27
C LEU A 12 70.83 10.60 -19.56
N ARG A 13 70.30 11.59 -20.23
CA ARG A 13 69.02 12.22 -19.85
C ARG A 13 67.92 11.17 -20.12
N ARG A 14 67.37 10.63 -19.03
CA ARG A 14 66.14 9.88 -19.03
C ARG A 14 64.99 10.87 -19.10
N ALA A 15 64.30 10.94 -20.24
CA ALA A 15 63.03 11.62 -20.38
C ALA A 15 61.95 10.80 -19.68
N THR A 16 61.47 11.28 -18.53
CA THR A 16 60.32 10.72 -17.85
C THR A 16 59.06 11.21 -18.52
N VAL A 17 58.44 10.34 -19.28
CA VAL A 17 57.08 10.60 -19.83
C VAL A 17 56.11 10.40 -18.70
N VAL A 18 55.59 11.49 -18.15
CA VAL A 18 54.49 11.48 -17.20
C VAL A 18 53.19 11.37 -18.01
N CYS A 19 52.66 10.14 -18.11
CA CYS A 19 51.29 9.95 -18.58
C CYS A 19 50.32 10.43 -17.47
N ALA A 20 49.76 11.60 -17.65
CA ALA A 20 48.66 12.11 -16.84
C ALA A 20 47.40 11.32 -17.20
N LEU A 21 47.07 10.30 -16.39
CA LEU A 21 45.75 9.67 -16.38
C LEU A 21 44.77 10.67 -15.77
N ALA A 22 44.00 11.36 -16.62
CA ALA A 22 42.86 12.13 -16.18
C ALA A 22 41.77 11.15 -15.67
N PRO A 23 41.29 11.27 -14.44
CA PRO A 23 40.15 10.49 -14.00
C PRO A 23 38.91 10.99 -14.74
N THR A 24 38.38 10.21 -15.65
CA THR A 24 37.04 10.39 -16.19
C THR A 24 36.05 10.16 -15.04
N LEU A 25 35.67 11.23 -14.37
CA LEU A 25 34.50 11.25 -13.49
C LEU A 25 33.28 10.92 -14.37
N LEU A 26 32.83 9.67 -14.32
CA LEU A 26 31.48 9.32 -14.72
C LEU A 26 30.55 10.05 -13.74
N ALA A 27 30.14 11.27 -14.10
CA ALA A 27 29.01 11.90 -13.45
C ALA A 27 27.81 10.99 -13.69
N CYS A 28 27.32 10.32 -12.66
CA CYS A 28 25.97 9.77 -12.65
C CYS A 28 25.04 10.94 -13.03
N ARG A 29 24.58 10.99 -14.27
CA ARG A 29 23.51 11.89 -14.66
C ARG A 29 22.29 11.43 -13.89
N GLU A 30 21.95 12.13 -12.83
CA GLU A 30 20.64 12.01 -12.21
C GLU A 30 19.60 12.21 -13.31
N THR A 31 18.79 11.20 -13.52
CA THR A 31 17.66 11.31 -14.45
C THR A 31 16.73 12.39 -13.87
N PRO A 32 16.40 13.45 -14.64
CA PRO A 32 15.49 14.46 -14.13
C PRO A 32 14.19 13.79 -13.68
N PRO A 33 13.59 14.23 -12.57
CA PRO A 33 12.35 13.65 -12.07
C PRO A 33 11.30 13.67 -13.17
N LEU A 34 10.48 12.63 -13.22
CA LEU A 34 9.37 12.55 -14.18
C LEU A 34 8.39 13.71 -13.91
N PRO A 35 7.78 14.28 -14.96
CA PRO A 35 6.79 15.35 -14.81
C PRO A 35 5.54 14.79 -14.14
N ALA A 36 5.46 14.92 -12.81
CA ALA A 36 4.33 14.43 -12.01
C ALA A 36 3.31 15.55 -11.80
N GLU A 37 2.05 15.24 -12.08
CA GLU A 37 0.89 16.05 -11.71
C GLU A 37 0.23 15.47 -10.45
N SER A 38 -0.59 16.30 -9.80
CA SER A 38 -1.34 15.88 -8.61
C SER A 38 -2.78 16.38 -8.66
N LYS A 39 -3.71 15.49 -8.30
CA LYS A 39 -5.10 15.86 -8.03
C LYS A 39 -5.31 15.89 -6.53
N VAL A 40 -5.58 17.06 -5.98
CA VAL A 40 -5.89 17.26 -4.57
C VAL A 40 -7.39 17.44 -4.40
N VAL A 41 -7.98 16.66 -3.49
CA VAL A 41 -9.40 16.77 -3.13
C VAL A 41 -9.57 16.69 -1.62
N TYR A 42 -10.70 17.17 -1.12
CA TYR A 42 -11.06 17.15 0.29
C TYR A 42 -12.40 16.46 0.46
N SER A 43 -12.50 15.60 1.47
CA SER A 43 -13.79 15.04 1.87
C SER A 43 -14.71 16.14 2.41
N ASP A 44 -15.99 15.85 2.55
CA ASP A 44 -16.84 16.61 3.45
C ASP A 44 -16.34 16.54 4.89
N ALA A 45 -16.72 17.52 5.70
CA ALA A 45 -16.28 17.57 7.08
C ALA A 45 -16.89 16.45 7.93
N PHE A 46 -16.10 15.98 8.87
CA PHE A 46 -16.50 15.11 9.97
C PHE A 46 -16.44 15.88 11.28
N THR A 47 -17.30 15.57 12.21
CA THR A 47 -17.20 16.03 13.60
C THR A 47 -16.71 14.87 14.45
N ILE A 48 -15.60 15.05 15.16
CA ILE A 48 -15.06 14.09 16.14
C ILE A 48 -15.57 14.54 17.51
N ASP A 49 -16.64 13.94 17.99
CA ASP A 49 -17.34 14.28 19.22
C ASP A 49 -17.56 13.08 20.15
N THR A 50 -17.21 11.90 19.69
CA THR A 50 -17.29 10.65 20.48
C THR A 50 -16.19 9.69 20.03
N THR A 51 -16.00 8.61 20.76
CA THR A 51 -15.10 7.52 20.38
C THR A 51 -15.79 6.52 19.45
N TRP A 52 -15.06 6.03 18.49
CA TRP A 52 -15.46 4.95 17.59
C TRP A 52 -14.34 3.92 17.48
N ALA A 53 -14.71 2.66 17.53
CA ALA A 53 -13.78 1.59 17.17
C ALA A 53 -13.46 1.64 15.66
N SER A 54 -12.47 0.86 15.24
CA SER A 54 -12.15 0.70 13.82
C SER A 54 -13.41 0.29 13.04
N MET A 55 -13.62 0.87 11.86
CA MET A 55 -14.79 0.70 10.98
C MET A 55 -16.12 1.28 11.46
N GLN A 56 -16.22 1.80 12.69
CA GLN A 56 -17.49 2.33 13.24
C GLN A 56 -17.65 3.84 13.04
N GLY A 57 -16.58 4.56 12.73
CA GLY A 57 -16.65 5.99 12.51
C GLY A 57 -17.34 6.36 11.19
N PRO A 58 -17.83 7.61 11.08
CA PRO A 58 -18.51 8.08 9.88
C PRO A 58 -17.60 8.09 8.65
N TYR A 59 -18.19 7.86 7.47
CA TYR A 59 -17.48 7.91 6.20
C TYR A 59 -18.13 8.88 5.21
N ARG A 60 -17.37 9.28 4.19
CA ARG A 60 -17.81 10.10 3.06
C ARG A 60 -17.26 9.52 1.77
N GLN A 61 -18.04 9.59 0.72
CA GLN A 61 -17.61 9.18 -0.61
C GLN A 61 -17.68 10.36 -1.58
N LEU A 62 -16.72 10.42 -2.48
CA LEU A 62 -16.71 11.39 -3.57
C LEU A 62 -16.18 10.71 -4.84
N LYS A 63 -16.71 11.14 -5.98
CA LYS A 63 -16.17 10.73 -7.30
C LYS A 63 -15.23 11.82 -7.79
N ILE A 64 -14.10 11.41 -8.33
CA ILE A 64 -13.10 12.31 -8.90
C ILE A 64 -12.68 11.83 -10.29
N GLN A 65 -12.17 12.76 -11.09
CA GLN A 65 -11.41 12.49 -12.31
C GLN A 65 -10.03 13.13 -12.14
N LEU A 66 -9.00 12.47 -12.64
CA LEU A 66 -7.63 12.97 -12.46
C LEU A 66 -7.39 14.25 -13.25
N THR A 67 -7.97 14.34 -14.44
CA THR A 67 -7.83 15.52 -15.30
C THR A 67 -9.19 16.10 -15.64
N ASP A 68 -9.23 17.40 -15.91
CA ASP A 68 -10.43 18.09 -16.43
C ASP A 68 -10.50 18.01 -17.97
N SER A 69 -9.62 17.19 -18.59
CA SER A 69 -9.51 17.10 -20.03
C SER A 69 -10.67 16.31 -20.64
N THR A 70 -11.22 16.82 -21.71
CA THR A 70 -12.12 16.09 -22.59
C THR A 70 -11.37 15.09 -23.48
N THR A 71 -10.05 15.09 -23.45
CA THR A 71 -9.20 14.15 -24.18
C THR A 71 -9.11 12.83 -23.43
N HIS A 72 -9.30 11.75 -24.15
CA HIS A 72 -9.23 10.39 -23.60
C HIS A 72 -7.79 9.89 -23.69
N GLU A 73 -6.91 10.37 -22.81
CA GLU A 73 -5.50 10.01 -22.80
C GLU A 73 -5.16 9.00 -21.70
N LEU A 74 -4.10 8.21 -21.94
CA LEU A 74 -3.53 7.33 -20.94
C LEU A 74 -2.78 8.17 -19.90
N VAL A 75 -3.04 7.89 -18.61
CA VAL A 75 -2.33 8.43 -17.45
C VAL A 75 -1.85 7.30 -16.57
N TRP A 76 -0.80 7.56 -15.80
CA TRP A 76 -0.17 6.58 -14.93
C TRP A 76 -0.21 7.07 -13.50
N VAL A 77 -0.98 6.42 -12.64
CA VAL A 77 -0.99 6.74 -11.21
C VAL A 77 0.28 6.17 -10.59
N THR A 78 1.04 7.04 -9.92
CA THR A 78 2.35 6.72 -9.33
C THR A 78 2.35 6.81 -7.81
N GLY A 79 1.31 7.40 -7.22
CA GLY A 79 1.24 7.53 -5.78
C GLY A 79 -0.09 8.06 -5.28
N TYR A 80 -0.26 7.96 -3.97
CA TYR A 80 -1.45 8.39 -3.26
C TYR A 80 -1.09 8.78 -1.83
N GLU A 81 -1.60 9.93 -1.39
CA GLU A 81 -1.40 10.45 -0.04
C GLU A 81 -2.72 10.84 0.59
N ALA A 82 -2.84 10.68 1.89
CA ALA A 82 -3.97 11.19 2.66
C ALA A 82 -3.49 11.78 3.99
N ALA A 83 -4.09 12.90 4.37
CA ALA A 83 -3.87 13.57 5.63
C ALA A 83 -5.19 13.97 6.27
N ILE A 84 -5.24 13.92 7.59
CA ILE A 84 -6.32 14.56 8.35
C ILE A 84 -5.97 16.03 8.51
N VAL A 85 -6.90 16.90 8.15
CA VAL A 85 -6.73 18.34 8.28
C VAL A 85 -7.91 18.96 9.00
N ASP A 86 -7.70 20.08 9.65
CA ASP A 86 -8.77 20.92 10.21
C ASP A 86 -9.74 21.31 9.08
N ALA A 87 -11.02 21.26 9.35
CA ALA A 87 -12.05 21.49 8.34
C ALA A 87 -12.04 22.93 7.80
N ASP A 88 -11.64 23.88 8.60
CA ASP A 88 -11.71 25.31 8.29
C ASP A 88 -10.33 25.90 7.96
N THR A 89 -9.30 25.64 8.79
CA THR A 89 -7.95 26.19 8.61
C THR A 89 -7.08 25.39 7.65
N ARG A 90 -7.40 24.11 7.39
CA ARG A 90 -6.61 23.17 6.60
C ARG A 90 -5.27 22.76 7.23
N GLU A 91 -5.02 23.15 8.47
CA GLU A 91 -3.85 22.67 9.23
C GLU A 91 -3.92 21.17 9.46
N GLU A 92 -2.78 20.50 9.40
CA GLU A 92 -2.70 19.05 9.63
C GLU A 92 -3.04 18.71 11.08
N LYS A 93 -3.83 17.67 11.25
CA LYS A 93 -4.22 17.08 12.53
C LYS A 93 -3.62 15.67 12.64
N SER A 94 -3.78 15.07 13.82
CA SER A 94 -3.26 13.73 14.09
C SER A 94 -3.83 12.69 13.13
N THR A 95 -2.97 11.81 12.62
CA THR A 95 -3.35 10.66 11.79
C THR A 95 -4.16 9.62 12.56
N GLU A 96 -4.23 9.71 13.90
CA GLU A 96 -5.06 8.83 14.74
C GLU A 96 -6.56 8.91 14.42
N PHE A 97 -7.00 9.95 13.71
CA PHE A 97 -8.38 10.08 13.24
C PHE A 97 -8.60 9.45 11.87
N MET A 98 -7.61 8.83 11.24
CA MET A 98 -7.74 8.20 9.93
C MET A 98 -8.05 6.71 10.07
N CYS A 99 -9.31 6.32 9.86
CA CYS A 99 -9.67 4.90 9.72
C CYS A 99 -9.20 4.39 8.37
N HIS A 100 -9.76 4.93 7.29
CA HIS A 100 -9.40 4.59 5.92
C HIS A 100 -9.42 5.81 5.01
N SER A 101 -8.54 5.80 4.03
CA SER A 101 -8.59 6.61 2.83
C SER A 101 -8.40 5.69 1.64
N ASN A 102 -9.49 5.38 0.95
CA ASN A 102 -9.52 4.41 -0.13
C ASN A 102 -9.72 5.10 -1.46
N VAL A 103 -9.07 4.58 -2.51
CA VAL A 103 -9.37 4.91 -3.90
C VAL A 103 -9.75 3.64 -4.64
N ASP A 104 -10.91 3.66 -5.25
CA ASP A 104 -11.46 2.54 -6.00
C ASP A 104 -11.65 2.90 -7.48
N LEU A 105 -11.40 1.92 -8.36
CA LEU A 105 -11.70 1.95 -9.78
C LEU A 105 -13.19 1.69 -10.03
N ASP A 106 -13.74 2.29 -11.08
CA ASP A 106 -14.95 1.76 -11.70
C ASP A 106 -14.58 0.53 -12.54
N MET A 107 -14.77 -0.66 -11.97
CA MET A 107 -14.31 -1.90 -12.59
C MET A 107 -15.00 -2.22 -13.92
N ALA A 108 -16.27 -1.85 -14.10
CA ALA A 108 -16.94 -2.03 -15.38
C ALA A 108 -16.27 -1.18 -16.45
N ARG A 109 -16.08 0.09 -16.13
CA ARG A 109 -15.41 1.05 -17.02
C ARG A 109 -13.96 0.66 -17.29
N HIS A 110 -13.22 0.27 -16.26
CA HIS A 110 -11.81 -0.13 -16.37
C HIS A 110 -11.63 -1.36 -17.27
N ARG A 111 -12.49 -2.36 -17.13
CA ARG A 111 -12.50 -3.57 -18.00
C ARG A 111 -12.82 -3.25 -19.45
N ASP A 112 -13.78 -2.37 -19.68
CA ASP A 112 -14.13 -1.91 -21.04
C ASP A 112 -12.96 -1.21 -21.72
N LEU A 113 -12.16 -0.46 -20.93
CA LEU A 113 -11.01 0.30 -21.44
C LEU A 113 -9.78 -0.56 -21.70
N PHE A 114 -9.48 -1.49 -20.81
CA PHE A 114 -8.23 -2.24 -20.81
C PHE A 114 -8.39 -3.75 -21.01
N GLY A 115 -9.64 -4.23 -21.16
CA GLY A 115 -9.92 -5.63 -21.43
C GLY A 115 -9.57 -6.59 -20.27
N TRP A 116 -9.45 -6.08 -19.07
CA TRP A 116 -9.01 -6.88 -17.92
C TRP A 116 -10.13 -7.70 -17.31
N ASN A 117 -10.12 -9.00 -17.55
CA ASN A 117 -11.06 -9.93 -16.93
C ASN A 117 -10.58 -10.50 -15.58
N LYS A 118 -9.42 -10.07 -15.06
CA LYS A 118 -8.65 -10.82 -14.06
C LYS A 118 -8.71 -10.28 -12.64
N TYR A 119 -9.41 -9.15 -12.37
CA TYR A 119 -9.26 -8.48 -11.08
C TYR A 119 -10.44 -8.72 -10.16
N PRO A 120 -10.20 -9.34 -9.00
CA PRO A 120 -11.25 -9.52 -8.00
C PRO A 120 -11.57 -8.23 -7.22
N SER A 121 -10.63 -7.30 -7.12
CA SER A 121 -10.78 -6.08 -6.34
C SER A 121 -10.79 -4.82 -7.20
N ARG A 122 -11.71 -3.90 -6.92
CA ARG A 122 -11.73 -2.55 -7.49
C ARG A 122 -10.74 -1.60 -6.81
N ARG A 123 -10.14 -2.03 -5.68
CA ARG A 123 -9.26 -1.21 -4.87
C ARG A 123 -8.01 -0.84 -5.64
N LEU A 124 -7.73 0.46 -5.74
CA LEU A 124 -6.50 0.99 -6.29
C LEU A 124 -5.50 1.28 -5.16
N PHE A 125 -5.94 1.99 -4.13
CA PHE A 125 -5.13 2.30 -2.95
C PHE A 125 -5.97 2.22 -1.66
N THR A 126 -5.31 1.88 -0.56
CA THR A 126 -5.82 2.00 0.80
C THR A 126 -4.74 2.63 1.67
N LEU A 127 -5.10 3.68 2.39
CA LEU A 127 -4.29 4.27 3.44
C LEU A 127 -5.08 4.24 4.76
N SER A 128 -4.37 4.21 5.86
CA SER A 128 -4.93 4.22 7.20
C SER A 128 -3.94 4.81 8.19
N GLU A 129 -4.30 4.87 9.45
CA GLU A 129 -3.36 5.21 10.52
C GLU A 129 -2.09 4.33 10.41
N GLY A 130 -0.93 4.95 10.54
CA GLY A 130 0.38 4.28 10.40
C GLY A 130 0.89 4.13 8.97
N GLN A 131 0.04 4.31 7.97
CA GLN A 131 0.42 4.33 6.55
C GLN A 131 -0.42 5.37 5.79
N THR A 132 0.13 6.55 5.59
CA THR A 132 -0.56 7.71 4.99
C THR A 132 -0.11 8.04 3.57
N GLU A 133 0.77 7.23 3.01
CA GLU A 133 1.30 7.40 1.66
C GLU A 133 1.52 6.03 0.99
N VAL A 134 1.28 5.97 -0.30
CA VAL A 134 1.78 4.94 -1.24
C VAL A 134 2.55 5.67 -2.32
N LYS A 135 3.83 5.31 -2.49
CA LYS A 135 4.68 5.81 -3.58
C LYS A 135 5.28 4.63 -4.32
N LEU A 136 4.80 4.41 -5.54
CA LEU A 136 5.33 3.34 -6.39
C LEU A 136 6.79 3.62 -6.77
N PRO A 137 7.62 2.59 -6.98
CA PRO A 137 9.00 2.78 -7.43
C PRO A 137 9.06 3.54 -8.75
N ASP A 138 10.16 4.26 -8.97
CA ASP A 138 10.39 4.96 -10.24
C ASP A 138 10.39 3.98 -11.41
N GLY A 139 9.74 4.36 -12.49
CA GLY A 139 9.59 3.50 -13.67
C GLY A 139 8.32 2.63 -13.67
N PHE A 140 7.50 2.71 -12.63
CA PHE A 140 6.26 1.94 -12.48
C PHE A 140 5.05 2.85 -12.33
N GLY A 141 3.87 2.35 -12.71
CA GLY A 141 2.61 3.07 -12.53
C GLY A 141 1.40 2.19 -12.78
N VAL A 142 0.25 2.58 -12.24
CA VAL A 142 -1.02 1.94 -12.56
C VAL A 142 -1.68 2.72 -13.69
N PRO A 143 -1.92 2.07 -14.85
CA PRO A 143 -2.51 2.74 -16.01
C PRO A 143 -3.99 3.04 -15.78
N LEU A 144 -4.41 4.25 -16.14
CA LEU A 144 -5.80 4.71 -16.18
C LEU A 144 -6.03 5.52 -17.43
N ARG A 145 -7.28 5.67 -17.83
CA ARG A 145 -7.65 6.70 -18.81
C ARG A 145 -8.11 7.97 -18.09
N SER A 146 -7.74 9.11 -18.61
CA SER A 146 -7.96 10.43 -17.96
C SER A 146 -9.44 10.73 -17.64
N ASP A 147 -10.37 10.13 -18.36
CA ASP A 147 -11.83 10.25 -18.16
C ASP A 147 -12.42 9.12 -17.29
N GLU A 148 -11.59 8.20 -16.79
CA GLU A 148 -12.04 7.13 -15.90
C GLU A 148 -12.35 7.69 -14.51
N PRO A 149 -13.59 7.52 -14.00
CA PRO A 149 -13.92 8.01 -12.69
C PRO A 149 -13.29 7.14 -11.60
N LEU A 150 -12.74 7.79 -10.58
CA LEU A 150 -12.30 7.15 -9.35
C LEU A 150 -13.29 7.45 -8.23
N SER A 151 -13.51 6.50 -7.34
CA SER A 151 -14.27 6.70 -6.11
C SER A 151 -13.32 6.80 -4.93
N VAL A 152 -13.39 7.91 -4.21
CA VAL A 152 -12.61 8.11 -2.96
C VAL A 152 -13.55 7.91 -1.78
N THR A 153 -13.19 7.00 -0.87
CA THR A 153 -13.89 6.80 0.40
C THR A 153 -12.98 7.25 1.54
N ALA A 154 -13.42 8.29 2.25
CA ALA A 154 -12.77 8.80 3.45
C ALA A 154 -13.56 8.33 4.67
N GLN A 155 -12.91 7.66 5.63
CA GLN A 155 -13.51 7.27 6.90
C GLN A 155 -12.64 7.72 8.06
N VAL A 156 -13.28 8.22 9.13
CA VAL A 156 -12.58 8.60 10.35
C VAL A 156 -12.83 7.59 11.46
N LEU A 157 -11.95 7.60 12.45
CA LEU A 157 -12.11 6.87 13.70
C LEU A 157 -11.67 7.77 14.86
N ASN A 158 -11.97 7.34 16.09
CA ASN A 158 -11.47 7.98 17.29
C ASN A 158 -11.39 6.96 18.44
N HIS A 159 -10.19 6.53 18.78
CA HIS A 159 -9.97 5.61 19.89
C HIS A 159 -9.67 6.33 21.21
N ASN A 160 -9.16 7.57 21.17
CA ASN A 160 -8.46 8.15 22.32
C ASN A 160 -8.92 9.56 22.69
N TYR A 161 -9.48 10.32 21.77
CA TYR A 161 -9.79 11.73 22.01
C TYR A 161 -11.15 11.90 22.70
N HIS A 162 -11.15 12.59 23.83
CA HIS A 162 -12.32 12.87 24.68
C HIS A 162 -12.49 14.37 24.94
N GLY A 163 -11.83 15.23 24.15
CA GLY A 163 -11.91 16.69 24.28
C GLY A 163 -13.16 17.29 23.65
N GLU A 164 -13.17 18.62 23.54
CA GLU A 164 -14.23 19.34 22.82
C GLU A 164 -14.34 18.89 21.38
N PRO A 165 -15.55 18.88 20.80
CA PRO A 165 -15.73 18.45 19.41
C PRO A 165 -14.82 19.20 18.43
N ILE A 166 -14.13 18.46 17.57
CA ILE A 166 -13.29 19.03 16.52
C ILE A 166 -13.84 18.68 15.14
N ARG A 167 -13.64 19.58 14.17
CA ARG A 167 -14.05 19.36 12.80
C ARG A 167 -12.84 19.08 11.93
N VAL A 168 -12.89 17.95 11.22
CA VAL A 168 -11.77 17.51 10.36
C VAL A 168 -12.25 17.13 8.97
N ARG A 169 -11.32 17.08 8.01
CA ARG A 169 -11.49 16.53 6.66
C ARG A 169 -10.32 15.62 6.36
N GLN A 170 -10.51 14.72 5.40
CA GLN A 170 -9.36 14.10 4.74
C GLN A 170 -8.98 14.95 3.52
N ARG A 171 -7.71 15.35 3.45
CA ARG A 171 -7.06 15.83 2.23
C ARG A 171 -6.49 14.60 1.54
N VAL A 172 -6.83 14.42 0.28
CA VAL A 172 -6.44 13.29 -0.54
C VAL A 172 -5.70 13.81 -1.76
N THR A 173 -4.52 13.26 -2.02
CA THR A 173 -3.68 13.61 -3.17
C THR A 173 -3.39 12.36 -3.99
N VAL A 174 -3.75 12.38 -5.27
CA VAL A 174 -3.41 11.32 -6.23
C VAL A 174 -2.34 11.87 -7.17
N HIS A 175 -1.18 11.22 -7.22
CA HIS A 175 -0.06 11.58 -8.09
C HIS A 175 -0.14 10.78 -9.39
N PHE A 176 0.06 11.43 -10.52
CA PHE A 176 0.00 10.79 -11.82
C PHE A 176 0.90 11.47 -12.85
N ILE A 177 1.17 10.78 -13.94
CA ILE A 177 1.95 11.25 -15.07
C ILE A 177 1.14 11.01 -16.35
N ARG A 178 1.13 11.97 -17.28
CA ARG A 178 0.51 11.78 -18.59
C ARG A 178 1.42 10.94 -19.47
N ASP A 179 0.88 9.93 -20.12
CA ASP A 179 1.67 9.03 -20.98
C ASP A 179 2.45 9.78 -22.06
N ARG A 180 1.87 10.83 -22.65
CA ARG A 180 2.52 11.68 -23.66
C ARG A 180 3.78 12.41 -23.17
N GLU A 181 3.96 12.56 -21.86
CA GLU A 181 5.10 13.25 -21.25
C GLU A 181 6.24 12.29 -20.89
N LEU A 182 6.01 11.00 -21.03
CA LEU A 182 7.00 9.98 -20.75
C LEU A 182 8.04 9.87 -21.85
N LYS A 183 9.31 9.92 -21.50
CA LYS A 183 10.43 9.62 -22.42
C LYS A 183 10.60 8.12 -22.64
N LYS A 184 10.19 7.31 -21.65
CA LYS A 184 10.21 5.84 -21.69
C LYS A 184 8.90 5.34 -21.09
N PRO A 185 8.31 4.25 -21.62
CA PRO A 185 7.12 3.64 -21.02
C PRO A 185 7.37 3.26 -19.57
N LEU A 186 6.35 3.44 -18.71
CA LEU A 186 6.34 2.84 -17.40
C LEU A 186 5.97 1.36 -17.48
N VAL A 187 6.44 0.58 -16.52
CA VAL A 187 5.99 -0.79 -16.30
C VAL A 187 4.61 -0.73 -15.64
N PRO A 188 3.59 -1.33 -16.28
CA PRO A 188 2.23 -1.30 -15.76
C PRO A 188 2.11 -2.19 -14.53
N LEU A 189 1.49 -1.65 -13.49
CA LEU A 189 1.15 -2.37 -12.28
C LEU A 189 -0.37 -2.48 -12.12
N TYR A 190 -0.79 -3.55 -11.47
CA TYR A 190 -2.14 -3.68 -10.92
C TYR A 190 -2.10 -4.12 -9.46
N GLN A 191 -3.15 -3.80 -8.71
CA GLN A 191 -3.23 -4.15 -7.31
C GLN A 191 -4.01 -5.46 -7.11
N ARG A 192 -3.55 -6.28 -6.19
CA ARG A 192 -4.26 -7.45 -5.68
C ARG A 192 -4.15 -7.52 -4.16
N GLY A 193 -5.30 -7.53 -3.48
CA GLY A 193 -5.36 -7.68 -2.03
C GLY A 193 -5.38 -9.15 -1.62
N VAL A 194 -4.65 -9.51 -0.58
CA VAL A 194 -4.74 -10.78 0.13
C VAL A 194 -5.06 -10.50 1.59
N ASN A 195 -6.12 -11.14 2.09
CA ASN A 195 -6.69 -10.84 3.40
C ASN A 195 -6.43 -11.98 4.38
N THR A 196 -6.19 -11.63 5.64
CA THR A 196 -6.40 -12.57 6.74
C THR A 196 -7.90 -12.81 6.89
N LEU A 197 -8.30 -14.07 6.96
CA LEU A 197 -9.70 -14.46 7.04
C LEU A 197 -9.97 -15.24 8.32
N VAL A 198 -11.19 -15.05 8.83
CA VAL A 198 -11.76 -15.92 9.86
C VAL A 198 -13.00 -16.60 9.30
N ARG A 199 -13.16 -17.87 9.64
CA ARG A 199 -14.35 -18.62 9.28
C ARG A 199 -15.53 -18.21 10.15
N LEU A 200 -16.67 -17.88 9.58
CA LEU A 200 -17.87 -17.47 10.31
C LEU A 200 -18.81 -18.64 10.63
N ASP A 201 -18.76 -19.72 9.86
CA ASP A 201 -19.59 -20.91 10.02
C ASP A 201 -18.76 -22.13 10.45
N GLY A 202 -19.31 -22.99 11.29
CA GLY A 202 -18.70 -24.23 11.75
C GLY A 202 -18.02 -24.14 13.13
N PRO A 203 -17.41 -25.25 13.60
CA PRO A 203 -16.79 -25.31 14.94
C PRO A 203 -15.68 -24.29 15.11
N GLY A 204 -15.80 -23.43 16.12
CA GLY A 204 -14.87 -22.32 16.38
C GLY A 204 -15.00 -21.15 15.41
N GLY A 205 -16.00 -21.17 14.52
CA GLY A 205 -16.38 -20.06 13.67
C GLY A 205 -17.43 -19.18 14.33
N GLY A 206 -17.50 -17.98 13.88
CA GLY A 206 -18.41 -16.92 14.33
C GLY A 206 -17.63 -15.63 14.57
N TYR A 207 -18.27 -14.50 14.28
CA TYR A 207 -17.93 -13.31 15.03
C TYR A 207 -18.06 -13.73 16.49
N ASN A 208 -17.00 -13.55 17.26
CA ASN A 208 -17.06 -13.81 18.68
C ASN A 208 -18.03 -12.78 19.28
N THR A 209 -19.33 -13.13 19.28
CA THR A 209 -20.44 -12.25 19.62
C THR A 209 -20.45 -11.85 21.11
N GLU A 210 -19.52 -12.40 21.91
CA GLU A 210 -19.36 -12.03 23.32
C GLU A 210 -18.72 -10.64 23.53
N VAL A 211 -18.45 -9.85 22.45
CA VAL A 211 -17.51 -8.74 22.58
C VAL A 211 -18.04 -7.38 22.27
N ASP A 212 -19.11 -7.26 21.54
CA ASP A 212 -19.60 -5.93 21.22
C ASP A 212 -21.12 -5.90 21.13
N GLU A 213 -21.76 -5.26 22.11
CA GLU A 213 -23.16 -4.84 22.01
C GLU A 213 -23.39 -3.96 20.77
N HIS A 214 -22.31 -3.49 20.11
CA HIS A 214 -22.33 -2.69 18.88
C HIS A 214 -22.10 -3.51 17.61
N ALA A 215 -21.69 -4.78 17.68
CA ALA A 215 -21.54 -5.64 16.50
C ALA A 215 -22.90 -5.97 15.83
N GLU A 216 -24.00 -5.82 16.57
CA GLU A 216 -25.36 -5.98 16.01
C GLU A 216 -25.72 -4.92 14.96
N HIS A 217 -24.96 -3.82 14.88
CA HIS A 217 -25.19 -2.75 13.91
C HIS A 217 -24.34 -2.87 12.64
N MET A 218 -23.51 -3.88 12.51
CA MET A 218 -22.85 -4.21 11.23
C MET A 218 -23.82 -4.96 10.30
N HIS A 219 -24.95 -4.34 9.98
CA HIS A 219 -25.72 -4.78 8.83
C HIS A 219 -24.89 -4.50 7.57
N PRO A 220 -24.78 -5.47 6.64
CA PRO A 220 -24.27 -5.19 5.32
C PRO A 220 -25.15 -4.10 4.70
N SER A 221 -24.73 -2.85 4.76
CA SER A 221 -25.33 -1.84 3.91
C SER A 221 -24.83 -2.08 2.49
N ASP A 222 -25.64 -1.80 1.48
CA ASP A 222 -25.26 -1.89 0.06
C ASP A 222 -24.03 -1.01 -0.28
N ASP A 223 -23.60 -0.16 0.66
CA ASP A 223 -22.47 0.76 0.57
C ASP A 223 -21.15 0.21 1.17
N MET A 224 -21.13 -1.01 1.74
CA MET A 224 -19.90 -1.61 2.23
C MET A 224 -18.95 -1.91 1.06
N SER A 225 -17.65 -1.67 1.25
CA SER A 225 -16.65 -2.04 0.25
C SER A 225 -16.67 -3.56 0.03
N ALA A 226 -16.26 -4.02 -1.15
CA ALA A 226 -16.19 -5.45 -1.44
C ALA A 226 -15.30 -6.22 -0.44
N ASP A 227 -14.36 -5.50 0.20
CA ASP A 227 -13.45 -6.05 1.19
C ASP A 227 -14.11 -6.29 2.56
N ASP A 228 -15.25 -5.67 2.82
CA ASP A 228 -16.01 -5.77 4.08
C ASP A 228 -17.13 -6.81 4.02
N GLN A 229 -17.46 -7.33 2.82
CA GLN A 229 -18.48 -8.34 2.64
C GLN A 229 -17.98 -9.72 3.07
N PRO A 230 -18.85 -10.56 3.69
CA PRO A 230 -18.52 -11.95 3.95
C PRO A 230 -18.17 -12.69 2.66
N TYR A 231 -17.01 -13.31 2.66
CA TYR A 231 -16.53 -14.10 1.53
C TYR A 231 -17.05 -15.54 1.63
N LYS A 232 -17.54 -16.10 0.53
CA LYS A 232 -17.89 -17.52 0.42
C LYS A 232 -16.93 -18.23 -0.53
N ASP A 233 -16.33 -19.31 -0.06
CA ASP A 233 -15.52 -20.16 -0.91
C ASP A 233 -16.36 -21.11 -1.78
N LYS A 234 -15.68 -21.89 -2.62
CA LYS A 234 -16.35 -22.87 -3.52
C LYS A 234 -17.12 -23.97 -2.78
N GLN A 235 -16.82 -24.19 -1.52
CA GLN A 235 -17.52 -25.15 -0.63
C GLN A 235 -18.69 -24.50 0.14
N GLY A 236 -18.98 -23.22 -0.11
CA GLY A 236 -20.04 -22.46 0.53
C GLY A 236 -19.71 -22.03 1.96
N ARG A 237 -18.47 -22.17 2.43
CA ARG A 237 -18.03 -21.73 3.75
C ARG A 237 -17.91 -20.22 3.75
N THR A 238 -18.37 -19.59 4.83
CA THR A 238 -18.42 -18.13 4.97
C THR A 238 -17.24 -17.63 5.80
N PHE A 239 -16.57 -16.59 5.33
CA PHE A 239 -15.42 -15.96 5.98
C PHE A 239 -15.60 -14.45 6.06
N ALA A 240 -14.94 -13.82 7.05
CA ALA A 240 -14.81 -12.38 7.16
C ALA A 240 -13.35 -11.96 7.26
N GLY A 241 -13.05 -10.74 6.80
CA GLY A 241 -11.74 -10.10 6.95
C GLY A 241 -11.53 -9.43 8.31
N HIS A 242 -12.59 -9.32 9.11
CA HIS A 242 -12.53 -8.75 10.46
C HIS A 242 -12.72 -9.84 11.51
N TRP A 243 -12.01 -9.72 12.62
CA TRP A 243 -12.16 -10.61 13.77
C TRP A 243 -11.84 -9.89 15.07
N VAL A 244 -12.08 -10.59 16.17
CA VAL A 244 -11.78 -10.11 17.52
C VAL A 244 -10.50 -10.74 18.04
N VAL A 245 -9.54 -9.90 18.44
CA VAL A 245 -8.33 -10.31 19.14
C VAL A 245 -8.56 -10.15 20.65
N LYS A 246 -8.49 -11.26 21.38
CA LYS A 246 -8.53 -11.27 22.84
C LYS A 246 -7.22 -10.73 23.42
N PRO A 247 -7.19 -10.29 24.69
CA PRO A 247 -5.95 -9.92 25.35
C PRO A 247 -4.88 -11.00 25.22
N GLY A 248 -3.65 -10.60 24.89
CA GLY A 248 -2.50 -11.48 24.66
C GLY A 248 -2.10 -11.60 23.21
N ARG A 249 -1.25 -12.58 22.93
CA ARG A 249 -0.71 -12.82 21.58
C ARG A 249 -1.57 -13.80 20.79
N GLU A 250 -1.77 -13.48 19.54
CA GLU A 250 -2.50 -14.29 18.57
C GLU A 250 -1.77 -14.30 17.22
N VAL A 251 -1.78 -15.46 16.56
CA VAL A 251 -1.31 -15.59 15.15
C VAL A 251 -2.42 -16.23 14.35
N ARG A 252 -2.81 -15.55 13.25
CA ARG A 252 -3.74 -16.11 12.27
C ARG A 252 -3.05 -16.42 10.98
N ARG A 253 -3.43 -17.56 10.40
CA ARG A 253 -2.90 -18.08 9.14
C ARG A 253 -4.03 -18.26 8.14
N THR A 254 -3.82 -17.75 6.94
CA THR A 254 -4.81 -17.83 5.85
C THR A 254 -4.13 -18.25 4.57
N PRO A 255 -4.48 -19.41 3.97
CA PRO A 255 -4.02 -19.77 2.63
C PRO A 255 -4.52 -18.76 1.60
N VAL A 256 -3.64 -18.23 0.74
CA VAL A 256 -3.95 -17.12 -0.15
C VAL A 256 -3.88 -17.43 -1.65
N ASN A 257 -3.55 -18.66 -2.05
CA ASN A 257 -3.49 -19.05 -3.46
C ASN A 257 -4.80 -18.78 -4.22
N GLY A 258 -5.95 -18.95 -3.56
CA GLY A 258 -7.26 -18.64 -4.13
C GLY A 258 -7.44 -17.15 -4.46
N TRP A 259 -6.77 -16.25 -3.73
CA TRP A 259 -6.76 -14.81 -3.96
C TRP A 259 -5.72 -14.43 -5.01
N LEU A 260 -4.56 -15.07 -4.97
CA LEU A 260 -3.48 -14.82 -5.93
C LEU A 260 -3.85 -15.26 -7.35
N GLN A 261 -4.67 -16.30 -7.54
CA GLN A 261 -5.17 -16.79 -8.83
C GLN A 261 -4.07 -16.84 -9.91
N MET A 262 -2.93 -17.45 -9.57
CA MET A 262 -1.74 -17.45 -10.41
C MET A 262 -1.89 -18.46 -11.57
N SER A 263 -1.86 -17.97 -12.80
CA SER A 263 -1.73 -18.78 -14.02
C SER A 263 -0.26 -18.84 -14.50
N GLN A 264 0.56 -17.94 -14.02
CA GLN A 264 2.00 -17.78 -14.27
C GLN A 264 2.66 -17.23 -13.00
N ASP A 265 3.98 -17.19 -12.97
CA ASP A 265 4.71 -16.50 -11.91
C ASP A 265 4.30 -15.02 -11.87
N LEU A 266 4.13 -14.47 -10.68
CA LEU A 266 3.83 -13.06 -10.47
C LEU A 266 5.06 -12.32 -9.94
N LYS A 267 5.22 -11.07 -10.31
CA LYS A 267 6.29 -10.23 -9.83
C LYS A 267 5.72 -9.03 -9.07
N ILE A 268 6.09 -8.90 -7.79
CA ILE A 268 5.65 -7.85 -6.88
C ILE A 268 6.67 -6.73 -6.90
N HIS A 269 6.25 -5.49 -7.16
CA HIS A 269 7.14 -4.32 -7.15
C HIS A 269 6.89 -3.38 -5.97
N TYR A 270 5.70 -3.46 -5.38
CA TYR A 270 5.38 -2.68 -4.18
C TYR A 270 4.33 -3.41 -3.34
N VAL A 271 4.42 -3.21 -2.01
CA VAL A 271 3.46 -3.76 -1.05
C VAL A 271 3.04 -2.66 -0.08
N ALA A 272 1.76 -2.40 -0.02
CA ALA A 272 1.12 -1.63 1.03
C ALA A 272 0.38 -2.58 1.98
N VAL A 273 0.29 -2.22 3.26
CA VAL A 273 -0.32 -3.10 4.27
C VAL A 273 -1.29 -2.31 5.13
N HIS A 274 -2.48 -2.86 5.32
CA HIS A 274 -3.44 -2.36 6.29
C HIS A 274 -3.53 -3.33 7.47
N MET A 275 -3.39 -2.79 8.67
CA MET A 275 -3.59 -3.51 9.94
C MET A 275 -4.30 -2.61 10.93
N HIS A 276 -5.01 -3.23 11.88
CA HIS A 276 -5.59 -2.52 13.02
C HIS A 276 -4.59 -2.41 14.18
N PRO A 277 -4.85 -1.56 15.19
CA PRO A 277 -4.01 -1.45 16.39
C PRO A 277 -3.74 -2.81 17.05
N PHE A 278 -2.61 -2.89 17.74
CA PHE A 278 -2.06 -4.11 18.34
C PHE A 278 -1.49 -5.14 17.37
N ALA A 279 -1.47 -4.88 16.07
CA ALA A 279 -0.70 -5.69 15.13
C ALA A 279 0.80 -5.56 15.42
N GLU A 280 1.54 -6.66 15.28
CA GLU A 280 3.00 -6.70 15.33
C GLU A 280 3.59 -6.83 13.92
N SER A 281 3.01 -7.69 13.08
CA SER A 281 3.45 -7.89 11.69
C SER A 281 2.43 -8.63 10.83
N LEU A 282 2.56 -8.44 9.51
CA LEU A 282 1.90 -9.24 8.49
C LEU A 282 2.96 -9.83 7.56
N ARG A 283 2.92 -11.16 7.35
CA ARG A 283 3.93 -11.89 6.58
C ARG A 283 3.29 -12.74 5.51
N LEU A 284 3.92 -12.82 4.35
CA LEU A 284 3.59 -13.79 3.31
C LEU A 284 4.64 -14.90 3.35
N ILE A 285 4.20 -16.13 3.60
CA ILE A 285 5.04 -17.31 3.73
C ILE A 285 4.85 -18.18 2.49
N ASP A 286 5.94 -18.57 1.88
CA ASP A 286 5.96 -19.64 0.90
C ASP A 286 5.96 -20.98 1.65
N LYS A 287 4.84 -21.68 1.62
CA LYS A 287 4.67 -22.97 2.32
C LYS A 287 5.42 -24.10 1.66
N THR A 288 5.76 -23.96 0.39
CA THR A 288 6.50 -24.98 -0.37
C THR A 288 7.96 -25.03 0.05
N THR A 289 8.57 -23.85 0.27
CA THR A 289 9.97 -23.74 0.70
C THR A 289 10.13 -23.51 2.20
N GLY A 290 9.11 -22.97 2.85
CA GLY A 290 9.15 -22.53 4.25
C GLY A 290 9.69 -21.10 4.43
N ASP A 291 9.98 -20.38 3.35
CA ASP A 291 10.58 -19.06 3.40
C ASP A 291 9.54 -17.96 3.67
N THR A 292 9.98 -16.91 4.36
CA THR A 292 9.21 -15.65 4.44
C THR A 292 9.51 -14.82 3.20
N VAL A 293 8.54 -14.71 2.29
CA VAL A 293 8.67 -13.95 1.05
C VAL A 293 8.58 -12.45 1.30
N LEU A 294 7.62 -12.04 2.14
CA LEU A 294 7.35 -10.64 2.52
C LEU A 294 7.12 -10.56 4.02
N ALA A 295 7.60 -9.49 4.64
CA ALA A 295 7.30 -9.17 6.03
C ALA A 295 7.16 -7.67 6.20
N SER A 296 5.99 -7.23 6.68
CA SER A 296 5.72 -5.86 7.10
C SER A 296 5.53 -5.83 8.61
N LYS A 297 6.21 -4.91 9.29
CA LYS A 297 6.08 -4.70 10.73
C LYS A 297 5.19 -3.51 11.01
N ALA A 298 4.47 -3.58 12.13
CA ALA A 298 3.71 -2.47 12.66
C ALA A 298 4.32 -1.96 13.97
N GLU A 299 4.37 -0.65 14.11
CA GLU A 299 4.76 0.04 15.34
C GLU A 299 3.49 0.62 15.96
N ASN A 300 3.11 0.12 17.13
CA ASN A 300 1.98 0.65 17.87
C ASN A 300 2.38 1.95 18.59
N ARG A 301 1.42 2.86 18.76
CA ARG A 301 1.64 4.08 19.55
C ARG A 301 1.90 3.72 21.01
N PRO A 302 2.89 4.34 21.65
CA PRO A 302 3.03 4.20 23.11
C PRO A 302 1.86 4.91 23.78
N GLU A 303 1.36 4.36 24.88
CA GLU A 303 0.36 4.96 25.79
C GLU A 303 -1.02 5.26 25.21
N ARG A 304 -1.29 4.92 23.93
CA ARG A 304 -2.61 5.10 23.29
C ARG A 304 -2.88 4.03 22.23
N ILE A 305 -4.15 3.81 21.96
CA ILE A 305 -4.57 2.86 20.92
C ILE A 305 -4.29 3.48 19.54
N GLY A 306 -3.56 2.78 18.70
CA GLY A 306 -3.28 3.22 17.34
C GLY A 306 -1.95 2.72 16.82
N LEU A 307 -1.73 2.93 15.52
CA LEU A 307 -0.49 2.59 14.82
C LEU A 307 0.32 3.86 14.54
N ALA A 308 1.57 3.88 14.98
CA ALA A 308 2.52 4.95 14.66
C ALA A 308 3.05 4.78 13.24
N ARG A 309 3.33 3.52 12.83
CA ARG A 309 3.91 3.20 11.53
C ARG A 309 3.57 1.77 11.12
N VAL A 310 3.38 1.59 9.82
CA VAL A 310 3.33 0.28 9.15
C VAL A 310 4.37 0.30 8.02
N GLU A 311 5.24 -0.72 7.99
CA GLU A 311 6.28 -0.81 6.96
C GLU A 311 5.69 -1.15 5.59
N GLN A 312 6.18 -0.44 4.59
CA GLN A 312 5.91 -0.68 3.17
C GLN A 312 7.13 -1.34 2.54
N ILE A 313 6.92 -2.09 1.47
CA ILE A 313 8.00 -2.76 0.76
C ILE A 313 8.01 -2.28 -0.68
N ALA A 314 9.13 -1.73 -1.14
CA ALA A 314 9.36 -1.37 -2.53
C ALA A 314 10.50 -2.25 -3.09
N SER A 315 10.29 -2.84 -4.27
CA SER A 315 11.28 -3.69 -4.95
C SER A 315 11.28 -3.38 -6.45
N PRO A 316 12.14 -2.48 -6.91
CA PRO A 316 12.27 -2.20 -8.34
C PRO A 316 12.65 -3.44 -9.18
N GLU A 317 13.43 -4.37 -8.63
CA GLU A 317 13.81 -5.63 -9.28
C GLU A 317 12.66 -6.64 -9.31
N GLY A 318 11.70 -6.47 -8.40
CA GLY A 318 10.57 -7.35 -8.21
C GLY A 318 10.87 -8.57 -7.34
N ILE A 319 9.85 -8.99 -6.58
CA ILE A 319 9.85 -10.21 -5.76
C ILE A 319 8.94 -11.22 -6.47
N THR A 320 9.48 -12.38 -6.80
CA THR A 320 8.76 -13.39 -7.57
C THR A 320 7.93 -14.29 -6.67
N LEU A 321 6.65 -14.47 -7.01
CA LEU A 321 5.81 -15.54 -6.51
C LEU A 321 5.71 -16.63 -7.58
N HIS A 322 6.10 -17.85 -7.25
CA HIS A 322 6.07 -18.98 -8.17
C HIS A 322 4.67 -19.60 -8.21
N LYS A 323 4.11 -19.78 -9.40
CA LYS A 323 2.71 -20.25 -9.60
C LYS A 323 2.45 -21.64 -9.01
N ASP A 324 3.47 -22.49 -8.95
CA ASP A 324 3.36 -23.86 -8.47
C ASP A 324 3.63 -23.99 -6.95
N HIS A 325 3.85 -22.85 -6.26
CA HIS A 325 4.03 -22.81 -4.81
C HIS A 325 2.72 -22.52 -4.07
N GLU A 326 2.68 -22.88 -2.80
CA GLU A 326 1.60 -22.57 -1.89
C GLU A 326 1.98 -21.42 -0.98
N TYR A 327 1.08 -20.45 -0.79
CA TYR A 327 1.31 -19.25 0.00
C TYR A 327 0.30 -19.12 1.12
N GLU A 328 0.79 -18.65 2.27
CA GLU A 328 0.00 -18.41 3.47
C GLU A 328 0.30 -17.01 4.03
N LEU A 329 -0.75 -16.27 4.34
CA LEU A 329 -0.64 -14.99 5.05
C LEU A 329 -0.68 -15.26 6.55
N GLU A 330 0.34 -14.78 7.28
CA GLU A 330 0.41 -14.83 8.75
C GLU A 330 0.25 -13.42 9.32
N SER A 331 -0.78 -13.19 10.12
CA SER A 331 -0.97 -11.95 10.88
C SER A 331 -0.68 -12.18 12.36
N TRP A 332 0.19 -11.36 12.92
CA TRP A 332 0.64 -11.40 14.30
C TRP A 332 0.10 -10.21 15.07
N TYR A 333 -0.62 -10.49 16.15
CA TYR A 333 -1.20 -9.50 17.05
C TYR A 333 -0.77 -9.74 18.50
N ASN A 334 -0.63 -8.65 19.25
CA ASN A 334 -0.37 -8.68 20.69
C ASN A 334 -1.26 -7.64 21.36
N ASN A 335 -2.48 -8.03 21.70
CA ASN A 335 -3.43 -7.13 22.31
C ASN A 335 -3.09 -6.91 23.79
N THR A 336 -2.48 -5.79 24.10
CA THR A 336 -2.06 -5.37 25.44
C THR A 336 -3.11 -4.53 26.18
N SER A 337 -4.29 -4.28 25.58
CA SER A 337 -5.28 -3.36 26.14
C SER A 337 -6.12 -3.94 27.31
N GLY A 338 -5.98 -5.22 27.62
CA GLY A 338 -6.78 -5.87 28.66
C GLY A 338 -8.25 -6.12 28.30
N SER A 339 -8.72 -5.68 27.12
CA SER A 339 -10.06 -5.91 26.59
C SER A 339 -9.99 -6.43 25.14
N ASN A 340 -11.09 -6.97 24.66
CA ASN A 340 -11.17 -7.45 23.30
C ASN A 340 -11.10 -6.30 22.29
N ARG A 341 -10.45 -6.51 21.13
CA ARG A 341 -10.27 -5.48 20.08
C ARG A 341 -10.58 -6.05 18.71
N THR A 342 -11.14 -5.22 17.85
CA THR A 342 -11.34 -5.57 16.45
C THR A 342 -10.00 -5.57 15.70
N ALA A 343 -9.79 -6.54 14.84
CA ALA A 343 -8.61 -6.69 14.01
C ALA A 343 -8.97 -6.90 12.54
N MET A 344 -8.07 -6.46 11.69
CA MET A 344 -8.06 -6.69 10.24
C MET A 344 -6.60 -6.67 9.78
N ALA A 345 -6.25 -7.51 8.81
CA ALA A 345 -4.93 -7.48 8.20
C ALA A 345 -5.04 -7.82 6.71
N VAL A 346 -4.60 -6.89 5.88
CA VAL A 346 -4.62 -6.98 4.42
C VAL A 346 -3.26 -6.61 3.86
N MET A 347 -2.76 -7.40 2.93
CA MET A 347 -1.57 -7.07 2.17
C MET A 347 -1.99 -6.76 0.72
N TYR A 348 -1.70 -5.54 0.26
CA TYR A 348 -1.98 -5.07 -1.09
C TYR A 348 -0.73 -5.18 -1.93
N LEU A 349 -0.73 -6.13 -2.86
CA LEU A 349 0.38 -6.44 -3.74
C LEU A 349 0.22 -5.66 -5.06
N TYR A 350 1.21 -4.87 -5.43
CA TYR A 350 1.28 -4.21 -6.73
C TYR A 350 2.15 -5.06 -7.64
N LEU A 351 1.50 -5.70 -8.58
CA LEU A 351 2.02 -6.75 -9.44
C LEU A 351 2.28 -6.21 -10.84
N GLU A 352 3.35 -6.69 -11.48
CA GLU A 352 3.62 -6.39 -12.89
C GLU A 352 2.51 -6.96 -13.79
N ASP A 353 1.92 -6.11 -14.63
CA ASP A 353 0.96 -6.54 -15.64
C ASP A 353 1.65 -6.84 -16.97
N THR A 354 2.02 -8.09 -17.15
CA THR A 354 2.67 -8.58 -18.37
C THR A 354 1.72 -8.69 -19.57
N GLU A 355 0.43 -8.53 -19.36
CA GLU A 355 -0.61 -8.64 -20.40
C GLU A 355 -1.21 -7.27 -20.77
N PHE A 356 -0.74 -6.20 -20.15
CA PHE A 356 -1.21 -4.85 -20.46
C PHE A 356 -1.04 -4.51 -21.93
N LYS A 357 -2.12 -4.01 -22.53
CA LYS A 357 -2.11 -3.46 -23.89
C LYS A 357 -2.47 -2.00 -23.83
N ARG A 358 -1.63 -1.17 -24.41
CA ARG A 358 -1.96 0.24 -24.56
C ARG A 358 -3.24 0.40 -25.38
N PRO A 359 -4.19 1.22 -24.93
CA PRO A 359 -5.42 1.51 -25.66
C PRO A 359 -5.14 2.32 -26.93
#